data_e6a060c16b5d57225ffd162ae36501ce
#
_entry.id   e6a060c16b5d57225ffd162ae36501ce
#
_cell.length_a   1.000
_cell.length_b   1.000
_cell.length_c   1.000
_cell.angle_alpha   90.00
_cell.angle_beta   90.00
_cell.angle_gamma   90.00
#
_symmetry.space_group_name_H-M   'P 1'
#
loop_
_entity.id
_entity.type
_entity.pdbx_description
1 polymer ?
#
loop_
_entity_poly.entity_id
_entity_poly.type
_entity_poly.pdbx_seq_one_letter_code
_entity_poly.pdbx_strand_id
1 'polypeptide(L)'
;MEEELHERPLYRRFVGLDGAARMPDETTILRFRHLLEKHELAPQVLATINAGLAQHGLMLKTGTVVDATIIAAPSSTKNKDGQRDPEMHQTRKGKQWHFGMNAHIGVDAESGLVHTVIGTAANVPDVTQAGALLHGQEEAAFGDAGYQGAHKRPEAAGPAWHVAMRPGLRRKLNPFIAPQFIAEQLEKAKASIRAKVEHPFRVVKKQFGYAKVRYRGLVKNTARLTMLFALSNLWMARRRVLGARG
;
A
#
# COMPACT_ATOMS: atom_id res chain seq x y z
N MET A 1 -7.93 7.70 -20.63
CA MET A 1 -7.16 6.55 -21.25
C MET A 1 -7.47 6.42 -22.73
N GLU A 2 -8.74 6.42 -23.15
CA GLU A 2 -9.14 6.41 -24.57
C GLU A 2 -8.47 7.55 -25.33
N GLU A 3 -8.67 8.81 -24.91
CA GLU A 3 -8.01 10.00 -25.50
C GLU A 3 -6.48 9.84 -25.58
N GLU A 4 -5.85 9.36 -24.51
CA GLU A 4 -4.40 9.15 -24.48
C GLU A 4 -3.92 8.10 -25.51
N LEU A 5 -4.73 7.09 -25.77
CA LEU A 5 -4.42 6.08 -26.82
C LEU A 5 -4.60 6.68 -28.23
N HIS A 6 -5.56 7.60 -28.41
CA HIS A 6 -5.72 8.30 -29.68
C HIS A 6 -4.62 9.33 -29.94
N GLU A 7 -4.24 10.09 -28.92
CA GLU A 7 -3.32 11.22 -29.07
C GLU A 7 -1.84 10.81 -29.06
N ARG A 8 -1.50 9.69 -28.37
CA ARG A 8 -0.09 9.33 -28.11
C ARG A 8 0.29 7.97 -28.70
N PRO A 9 0.98 7.96 -29.86
CA PRO A 9 1.46 6.72 -30.51
C PRO A 9 2.30 5.84 -29.61
N LEU A 10 3.09 6.44 -28.68
CA LEU A 10 3.91 5.69 -27.72
C LEU A 10 3.07 4.79 -26.82
N TYR A 11 1.88 5.24 -26.41
CA TYR A 11 0.99 4.43 -25.57
C TYR A 11 0.35 3.30 -26.36
N ARG A 12 0.00 3.53 -27.62
CA ARG A 12 -0.48 2.47 -28.53
C ARG A 12 0.55 1.37 -28.71
N ARG A 13 1.80 1.77 -28.98
CA ARG A 13 2.92 0.83 -29.09
C ARG A 13 3.11 0.04 -27.80
N PHE A 14 3.09 0.71 -26.65
CA PHE A 14 3.27 0.07 -25.35
C PHE A 14 2.21 -0.99 -25.06
N VAL A 15 0.95 -0.75 -25.42
CA VAL A 15 -0.16 -1.71 -25.22
C VAL A 15 -0.36 -2.67 -26.39
N GLY A 16 0.53 -2.67 -27.39
CA GLY A 16 0.45 -3.56 -28.56
C GLY A 16 -0.67 -3.23 -29.55
N LEU A 17 -1.17 -2.00 -29.56
CA LEU A 17 -2.21 -1.51 -30.45
C LEU A 17 -1.64 -0.67 -31.62
N ASP A 18 -0.34 -0.74 -31.87
CA ASP A 18 0.29 -0.03 -32.96
C ASP A 18 -0.19 -0.62 -34.29
N GLY A 19 -0.79 0.21 -35.15
CA GLY A 19 -1.42 -0.22 -36.39
C GLY A 19 -2.82 -0.83 -36.27
N ALA A 20 -3.40 -0.91 -35.06
CA ALA A 20 -4.76 -1.39 -34.87
C ALA A 20 -5.78 -0.44 -35.53
N ALA A 21 -6.72 -0.98 -36.31
CA ALA A 21 -7.76 -0.22 -36.98
C ALA A 21 -8.77 0.40 -36.02
N ARG A 22 -8.92 -0.18 -34.81
CA ARG A 22 -9.86 0.27 -33.79
C ARG A 22 -9.21 0.34 -32.42
N MET A 23 -9.31 1.50 -31.78
CA MET A 23 -8.89 1.69 -30.38
C MET A 23 -10.01 1.25 -29.44
N PRO A 24 -9.68 0.71 -28.25
CA PRO A 24 -10.68 0.40 -27.24
C PRO A 24 -11.31 1.69 -26.73
N ASP A 25 -12.64 1.75 -26.79
CA ASP A 25 -13.45 2.81 -26.25
C ASP A 25 -13.57 2.73 -24.71
N GLU A 26 -14.16 3.76 -24.10
CA GLU A 26 -14.37 3.82 -22.64
C GLU A 26 -15.14 2.60 -22.13
N THR A 27 -16.15 2.13 -22.88
CA THR A 27 -16.96 0.97 -22.47
C THR A 27 -16.18 -0.34 -22.51
N THR A 28 -15.29 -0.51 -23.48
CA THR A 28 -14.38 -1.66 -23.57
C THR A 28 -13.40 -1.69 -22.38
N ILE A 29 -12.81 -0.54 -22.07
CA ILE A 29 -11.92 -0.38 -20.90
C ILE A 29 -12.69 -0.67 -19.61
N LEU A 30 -13.93 -0.19 -19.48
CA LEU A 30 -14.79 -0.43 -18.34
C LEU A 30 -15.14 -1.92 -18.17
N ARG A 31 -15.51 -2.59 -19.27
CA ARG A 31 -15.80 -4.04 -19.28
C ARG A 31 -14.58 -4.86 -18.86
N PHE A 32 -13.40 -4.51 -19.36
CA PHE A 32 -12.16 -5.16 -18.94
C PHE A 32 -11.89 -4.98 -17.45
N ARG A 33 -12.10 -3.78 -16.90
CA ARG A 33 -11.98 -3.56 -15.46
C ARG A 33 -12.96 -4.42 -14.67
N HIS A 34 -14.23 -4.50 -15.09
CA HIS A 34 -15.21 -5.35 -14.44
C HIS A 34 -14.85 -6.84 -14.52
N LEU A 35 -14.21 -7.27 -15.60
CA LEU A 35 -13.68 -8.63 -15.71
C LEU A 35 -12.60 -8.90 -14.64
N LEU A 36 -11.65 -7.96 -14.48
CA LEU A 36 -10.62 -8.07 -13.44
C LEU A 36 -11.21 -8.11 -12.04
N GLU A 37 -12.23 -7.29 -11.77
CA GLU A 37 -12.95 -7.24 -10.49
C GLU A 37 -13.73 -8.56 -10.26
N LYS A 38 -14.48 -9.03 -11.25
CA LYS A 38 -15.32 -10.26 -11.18
C LYS A 38 -14.49 -11.52 -10.87
N HIS A 39 -13.30 -11.61 -11.42
CA HIS A 39 -12.42 -12.78 -11.25
C HIS A 39 -11.32 -12.55 -10.20
N GLU A 40 -11.41 -11.47 -9.41
CA GLU A 40 -10.44 -11.12 -8.35
C GLU A 40 -8.98 -11.19 -8.83
N LEU A 41 -8.71 -10.70 -10.04
CA LEU A 41 -7.39 -10.83 -10.66
C LEU A 41 -6.35 -9.86 -10.08
N ALA A 42 -6.75 -8.81 -9.36
CA ALA A 42 -5.81 -7.85 -8.79
C ALA A 42 -4.81 -8.48 -7.79
N PRO A 43 -5.24 -9.32 -6.83
CA PRO A 43 -4.32 -10.06 -5.97
C PRO A 43 -3.41 -11.02 -6.75
N GLN A 44 -3.92 -11.69 -7.78
CA GLN A 44 -3.14 -12.61 -8.61
C GLN A 44 -2.04 -11.88 -9.39
N VAL A 45 -2.34 -10.69 -9.95
CA VAL A 45 -1.35 -9.85 -10.63
C VAL A 45 -0.25 -9.41 -9.66
N LEU A 46 -0.61 -8.97 -8.43
CA LEU A 46 0.36 -8.62 -7.41
C LEU A 46 1.25 -9.83 -7.06
N ALA A 47 0.65 -11.00 -6.84
CA ALA A 47 1.38 -12.23 -6.54
C ALA A 47 2.34 -12.64 -7.67
N THR A 48 1.90 -12.57 -8.92
CA THR A 48 2.73 -12.90 -10.09
C THR A 48 3.92 -11.97 -10.24
N ILE A 49 3.71 -10.65 -10.08
CA ILE A 49 4.79 -9.67 -10.12
C ILE A 49 5.78 -9.93 -8.96
N ASN A 50 5.28 -10.19 -7.77
CA ASN A 50 6.12 -10.44 -6.59
C ASN A 50 6.92 -11.74 -6.73
N ALA A 51 6.33 -12.79 -7.31
CA ALA A 51 7.05 -14.04 -7.60
C ALA A 51 8.20 -13.79 -8.59
N GLY A 52 7.97 -13.04 -9.66
CA GLY A 52 9.01 -12.65 -10.60
C GLY A 52 10.12 -11.81 -9.94
N LEU A 53 9.78 -10.85 -9.09
CA LEU A 53 10.76 -10.04 -8.37
C LEU A 53 11.58 -10.86 -7.35
N ALA A 54 10.94 -11.83 -6.70
CA ALA A 54 11.62 -12.75 -5.77
C ALA A 54 12.61 -13.67 -6.51
N GLN A 55 12.26 -14.18 -7.69
CA GLN A 55 13.16 -14.96 -8.54
C GLN A 55 14.43 -14.19 -8.95
N HIS A 56 14.34 -12.87 -9.05
CA HIS A 56 15.48 -11.98 -9.30
C HIS A 56 16.18 -11.50 -8.02
N GLY A 57 15.87 -12.07 -6.85
CA GLY A 57 16.47 -11.70 -5.57
C GLY A 57 16.11 -10.29 -5.08
N LEU A 58 15.04 -9.71 -5.62
CA LEU A 58 14.62 -8.34 -5.28
C LEU A 58 13.60 -8.26 -4.12
N MET A 59 13.08 -9.40 -3.67
CA MET A 59 12.15 -9.51 -2.55
C MET A 59 12.56 -10.71 -1.68
N LEU A 60 13.09 -10.45 -0.48
CA LEU A 60 13.70 -11.48 0.37
C LEU A 60 12.71 -12.10 1.36
N LYS A 61 11.69 -11.34 1.80
CA LYS A 61 10.62 -11.77 2.72
C LYS A 61 11.09 -12.21 4.11
N THR A 62 12.29 -11.81 4.55
CA THR A 62 12.78 -12.14 5.90
C THR A 62 12.12 -11.30 7.00
N GLY A 63 11.63 -10.12 6.64
CA GLY A 63 10.92 -9.23 7.55
C GLY A 63 9.86 -8.41 6.84
N THR A 64 8.83 -8.01 7.58
CA THR A 64 7.72 -7.20 7.08
C THR A 64 7.62 -5.87 7.81
N VAL A 65 7.49 -4.76 7.07
CA VAL A 65 7.06 -3.47 7.62
C VAL A 65 5.58 -3.29 7.31
N VAL A 66 4.79 -3.00 8.34
CA VAL A 66 3.35 -2.73 8.20
C VAL A 66 3.05 -1.26 8.45
N ASP A 67 2.19 -0.69 7.61
CA ASP A 67 1.70 0.69 7.79
C ASP A 67 0.38 0.90 7.04
N ALA A 68 -0.31 1.99 7.36
CA ALA A 68 -1.56 2.36 6.73
C ALA A 68 -1.59 3.83 6.31
N THR A 69 -2.26 4.08 5.21
CA THR A 69 -2.46 5.44 4.75
C THR A 69 -3.91 5.69 4.38
N ILE A 70 -4.39 6.91 4.70
CA ILE A 70 -5.75 7.33 4.37
C ILE A 70 -5.80 7.68 2.87
N ILE A 71 -6.80 7.12 2.19
CA ILE A 71 -7.25 7.52 0.85
C ILE A 71 -8.57 8.26 1.03
N ALA A 72 -8.59 9.54 0.70
CA ALA A 72 -9.76 10.39 0.92
C ALA A 72 -10.94 9.97 0.04
N ALA A 73 -12.16 10.09 0.57
CA ALA A 73 -13.40 9.92 -0.18
C ALA A 73 -14.19 11.24 -0.24
N PRO A 74 -15.08 11.42 -1.24
CA PRO A 74 -15.96 12.55 -1.28
C PRO A 74 -16.86 12.60 -0.03
N SER A 75 -16.80 13.70 0.70
CA SER A 75 -17.64 13.93 1.90
C SER A 75 -18.97 14.60 1.58
N SER A 76 -19.18 15.02 0.33
CA SER A 76 -20.39 15.69 -0.13
C SER A 76 -21.57 14.72 -0.20
N THR A 77 -22.74 15.20 0.22
CA THR A 77 -24.04 14.54 0.04
C THR A 77 -24.80 15.06 -1.18
N LYS A 78 -24.20 15.97 -1.97
CA LYS A 78 -24.79 16.52 -3.20
C LYS A 78 -24.64 15.53 -4.36
N ASN A 79 -25.26 14.36 -4.23
CA ASN A 79 -25.32 13.31 -5.25
C ASN A 79 -26.77 12.83 -5.38
N LYS A 80 -27.06 11.96 -6.36
CA LYS A 80 -28.40 11.43 -6.61
C LYS A 80 -29.06 10.80 -5.39
N ASP A 81 -28.26 10.13 -4.55
CA ASP A 81 -28.76 9.39 -3.39
C ASP A 81 -28.79 10.25 -2.10
N GLY A 82 -28.32 11.50 -2.13
CA GLY A 82 -28.25 12.38 -0.97
C GLY A 82 -27.35 11.87 0.18
N GLN A 83 -26.51 10.85 -0.08
CA GLN A 83 -25.75 10.14 0.94
C GLN A 83 -24.28 9.99 0.59
N ARG A 84 -23.45 9.98 1.62
CA ARG A 84 -22.04 9.58 1.50
C ARG A 84 -21.93 8.08 1.21
N ASP A 85 -20.75 7.65 0.78
CA ASP A 85 -20.46 6.22 0.65
C ASP A 85 -20.53 5.54 2.02
N PRO A 86 -21.44 4.57 2.24
CA PRO A 86 -21.64 3.93 3.55
C PRO A 86 -20.47 3.05 4.00
N GLU A 87 -19.60 2.60 3.07
CA GLU A 87 -18.42 1.82 3.38
C GLU A 87 -17.21 2.68 3.76
N MET A 88 -17.31 4.01 3.60
CA MET A 88 -16.27 4.98 3.97
C MET A 88 -16.61 5.62 5.31
N HIS A 89 -15.61 5.82 6.17
CA HIS A 89 -15.82 6.39 7.50
C HIS A 89 -14.92 7.58 7.78
N GLN A 90 -15.27 8.30 8.85
CA GLN A 90 -14.44 9.40 9.37
C GLN A 90 -13.39 8.86 10.33
N THR A 91 -12.21 9.44 10.25
CA THR A 91 -11.14 9.24 11.23
C THR A 91 -10.46 10.56 11.53
N ARG A 92 -9.86 10.68 12.69
CA ARG A 92 -9.11 11.88 13.10
C ARG A 92 -7.62 11.57 13.11
N LYS A 93 -6.84 12.31 12.34
CA LYS A 93 -5.38 12.24 12.36
C LYS A 93 -4.81 13.60 12.82
N GLY A 94 -4.24 13.63 14.01
CA GLY A 94 -3.86 14.89 14.66
C GLY A 94 -5.08 15.77 14.96
N LYS A 95 -5.11 16.98 14.39
CA LYS A 95 -6.24 17.93 14.56
C LYS A 95 -7.23 17.89 13.39
N GLN A 96 -6.97 17.12 12.34
CA GLN A 96 -7.79 17.10 11.13
C GLN A 96 -8.67 15.85 11.05
N TRP A 97 -9.91 16.04 10.59
CA TRP A 97 -10.83 14.97 10.26
C TRP A 97 -10.68 14.59 8.79
N HIS A 98 -10.65 13.29 8.52
CA HIS A 98 -10.60 12.70 7.21
C HIS A 98 -11.79 11.78 7.03
N PHE A 99 -12.41 11.80 5.84
CA PHE A 99 -13.43 10.84 5.44
C PHE A 99 -12.88 10.00 4.28
N GLY A 100 -12.94 8.68 4.39
CA GLY A 100 -12.41 7.79 3.38
C GLY A 100 -12.18 6.36 3.85
N MET A 101 -11.16 5.74 3.26
CA MET A 101 -10.69 4.40 3.59
C MET A 101 -9.22 4.41 4.02
N ASN A 102 -8.80 3.38 4.75
CA ASN A 102 -7.39 3.05 4.94
C ASN A 102 -6.93 2.06 3.88
N ALA A 103 -5.74 2.31 3.33
CA ALA A 103 -4.96 1.34 2.60
C ALA A 103 -3.84 0.85 3.53
N HIS A 104 -4.00 -0.36 4.05
CA HIS A 104 -2.97 -1.04 4.84
C HIS A 104 -2.08 -1.84 3.89
N ILE A 105 -0.77 -1.79 4.10
CA ILE A 105 0.19 -2.57 3.32
C ILE A 105 1.20 -3.27 4.21
N GLY A 106 1.58 -4.48 3.80
CA GLY A 106 2.77 -5.17 4.24
C GLY A 106 3.84 -5.05 3.16
N VAL A 107 5.02 -4.57 3.51
CA VAL A 107 6.15 -4.46 2.59
C VAL A 107 7.33 -5.25 3.11
N ASP A 108 8.13 -5.79 2.20
CA ASP A 108 9.40 -6.43 2.51
C ASP A 108 10.35 -5.42 3.16
N ALA A 109 10.87 -5.76 4.33
CA ALA A 109 11.70 -4.87 5.14
C ALA A 109 13.03 -4.50 4.48
N GLU A 110 13.53 -5.31 3.55
CA GLU A 110 14.77 -5.06 2.81
C GLU A 110 14.54 -4.18 1.58
N SER A 111 13.62 -4.55 0.71
CA SER A 111 13.40 -3.89 -0.56
C SER A 111 12.38 -2.75 -0.51
N GLY A 112 11.46 -2.76 0.45
CA GLY A 112 10.30 -1.87 0.51
C GLY A 112 9.21 -2.21 -0.50
N LEU A 113 9.27 -3.38 -1.15
CA LEU A 113 8.26 -3.83 -2.11
C LEU A 113 7.03 -4.38 -1.39
N VAL A 114 5.86 -4.05 -1.90
CA VAL A 114 4.57 -4.42 -1.30
C VAL A 114 4.25 -5.87 -1.60
N HIS A 115 3.98 -6.67 -0.57
CA HIS A 115 3.50 -8.04 -0.74
C HIS A 115 2.03 -8.24 -0.37
N THR A 116 1.48 -7.41 0.51
CA THR A 116 0.08 -7.51 0.95
C THR A 116 -0.59 -6.14 0.93
N VAL A 117 -1.85 -6.10 0.51
CA VAL A 117 -2.68 -4.89 0.45
C VAL A 117 -4.07 -5.19 0.99
N ILE A 118 -4.53 -4.40 1.95
CA ILE A 118 -5.86 -4.51 2.55
C ILE A 118 -6.53 -3.13 2.57
N GLY A 119 -7.77 -3.06 2.11
CA GLY A 119 -8.61 -1.86 2.21
C GLY A 119 -9.62 -2.00 3.34
N THR A 120 -9.71 -1.01 4.21
CA THR A 120 -10.73 -0.93 5.26
C THR A 120 -11.34 0.45 5.32
N ALA A 121 -12.47 0.60 6.02
CA ALA A 121 -12.97 1.90 6.38
C ALA A 121 -11.95 2.66 7.25
N ALA A 122 -11.88 4.00 7.14
CA ALA A 122 -10.82 4.79 7.78
C ALA A 122 -10.85 4.77 9.32
N ASN A 123 -11.94 4.33 9.94
CA ASN A 123 -12.09 4.19 11.40
C ASN A 123 -11.60 2.85 11.95
N VAL A 124 -11.23 1.90 11.09
CA VAL A 124 -10.68 0.61 11.52
C VAL A 124 -9.26 0.81 12.07
N PRO A 125 -8.98 0.37 13.33
CA PRO A 125 -7.65 0.54 13.91
C PRO A 125 -6.59 -0.31 13.19
N ASP A 126 -5.42 0.28 12.91
CA ASP A 126 -4.34 -0.35 12.14
C ASP A 126 -3.88 -1.68 12.77
N VAL A 127 -3.80 -1.75 14.09
CA VAL A 127 -3.38 -2.96 14.82
C VAL A 127 -4.28 -4.18 14.57
N THR A 128 -5.55 -3.97 14.18
CA THR A 128 -6.47 -5.08 13.88
C THR A 128 -6.13 -5.77 12.57
N GLN A 129 -5.37 -5.12 11.70
CA GLN A 129 -4.93 -5.66 10.41
C GLN A 129 -3.53 -6.28 10.49
N ALA A 130 -2.86 -6.22 11.64
CA ALA A 130 -1.47 -6.63 11.81
C ALA A 130 -1.21 -8.05 11.28
N GLY A 131 -2.01 -9.03 11.69
CA GLY A 131 -1.85 -10.43 11.27
C GLY A 131 -2.11 -10.65 9.78
N ALA A 132 -3.15 -10.01 9.24
CA ALA A 132 -3.50 -10.16 7.83
C ALA A 132 -2.50 -9.49 6.86
N LEU A 133 -1.62 -8.63 7.37
CA LEU A 133 -0.54 -7.99 6.60
C LEU A 133 0.74 -8.82 6.54
N LEU A 134 0.84 -9.89 7.34
CA LEU A 134 1.98 -10.80 7.32
C LEU A 134 1.82 -11.83 6.19
N HIS A 135 2.96 -12.35 5.68
CA HIS A 135 2.98 -13.46 4.71
C HIS A 135 3.29 -14.82 5.37
N GLY A 136 3.55 -14.85 6.68
CA GLY A 136 3.71 -16.07 7.48
C GLY A 136 5.11 -16.68 7.50
N GLN A 137 6.11 -16.04 6.89
CA GLN A 137 7.51 -16.47 6.86
C GLN A 137 8.45 -15.43 7.48
N GLU A 138 7.88 -14.41 8.11
CA GLU A 138 8.66 -13.34 8.73
C GLU A 138 9.37 -13.80 10.01
N GLU A 139 10.63 -13.45 10.14
CA GLU A 139 11.36 -13.49 11.40
C GLU A 139 11.07 -12.25 12.26
N ALA A 140 10.86 -11.09 11.60
CA ALA A 140 10.62 -9.82 12.25
C ALA A 140 9.52 -9.01 11.56
N ALA A 141 8.72 -8.31 12.37
CA ALA A 141 7.70 -7.37 11.89
C ALA A 141 7.88 -6.00 12.53
N PHE A 142 7.78 -4.96 11.70
CA PHE A 142 7.99 -3.56 12.11
C PHE A 142 6.70 -2.76 11.89
N GLY A 143 6.29 -2.00 12.91
CA GLY A 143 5.12 -1.14 12.82
C GLY A 143 5.31 0.20 13.52
N ASP A 144 4.47 1.17 13.20
CA ASP A 144 4.41 2.42 13.93
C ASP A 144 3.72 2.26 15.31
N ALA A 145 3.59 3.35 16.05
CA ALA A 145 2.93 3.32 17.36
C ALA A 145 1.44 2.94 17.29
N GLY A 146 0.81 2.95 16.13
CA GLY A 146 -0.56 2.45 15.88
C GLY A 146 -0.68 0.94 16.01
N TYR A 147 0.43 0.20 15.84
CA TYR A 147 0.50 -1.25 15.99
C TYR A 147 0.88 -1.71 17.40
N GLN A 148 0.83 -0.84 18.40
CA GLN A 148 1.08 -1.23 19.80
C GLN A 148 0.11 -2.34 20.22
N GLY A 149 0.67 -3.45 20.73
CA GLY A 149 -0.09 -4.62 21.15
C GLY A 149 -0.28 -5.68 20.05
N ALA A 150 0.28 -5.49 18.82
CA ALA A 150 0.23 -6.50 17.76
C ALA A 150 0.77 -7.87 18.23
N HIS A 151 1.88 -7.89 18.97
CA HIS A 151 2.47 -9.11 19.53
C HIS A 151 1.57 -9.90 20.50
N LYS A 152 0.48 -9.29 20.99
CA LYS A 152 -0.49 -9.92 21.89
C LYS A 152 -1.67 -10.54 21.16
N ARG A 153 -1.75 -10.33 19.85
CA ARG A 153 -2.85 -10.82 19.01
C ARG A 153 -2.51 -12.19 18.45
N PRO A 154 -3.37 -13.19 18.64
CA PRO A 154 -3.12 -14.54 18.11
C PRO A 154 -2.92 -14.56 16.59
N GLU A 155 -3.68 -13.72 15.86
CA GLU A 155 -3.61 -13.61 14.39
C GLU A 155 -2.30 -12.96 13.89
N ALA A 156 -1.57 -12.29 14.77
CA ALA A 156 -0.29 -11.63 14.47
C ALA A 156 0.90 -12.33 15.16
N ALA A 157 0.68 -13.54 15.67
CA ALA A 157 1.74 -14.36 16.26
C ALA A 157 2.71 -14.87 15.19
N GLY A 158 3.94 -15.14 15.60
CA GLY A 158 5.00 -15.67 14.76
C GLY A 158 6.25 -14.79 14.78
N PRO A 159 6.27 -13.62 14.14
CA PRO A 159 7.45 -12.78 14.06
C PRO A 159 7.75 -12.03 15.37
N ALA A 160 9.02 -11.64 15.53
CA ALA A 160 9.43 -10.69 16.56
C ALA A 160 8.93 -9.27 16.18
N TRP A 161 7.99 -8.72 16.95
CA TRP A 161 7.42 -7.39 16.69
C TRP A 161 8.32 -6.26 17.22
N HIS A 162 8.69 -5.36 16.34
CA HIS A 162 9.45 -4.13 16.60
C HIS A 162 8.59 -2.90 16.37
N VAL A 163 7.67 -2.64 17.30
CA VAL A 163 6.77 -1.48 17.22
C VAL A 163 7.46 -0.23 17.74
N ALA A 164 7.26 0.90 17.06
CA ALA A 164 7.84 2.17 17.46
C ALA A 164 7.26 2.65 18.78
N MET A 165 8.10 3.27 19.60
CA MET A 165 7.70 3.91 20.84
C MET A 165 6.78 5.10 20.54
N ARG A 166 5.78 5.31 21.41
CA ARG A 166 4.90 6.50 21.31
C ARG A 166 5.73 7.78 21.42
N PRO A 167 5.49 8.80 20.57
CA PRO A 167 6.31 10.02 20.55
C PRO A 167 6.44 10.71 21.91
N GLY A 168 5.38 10.67 22.73
CA GLY A 168 5.40 11.25 24.08
C GLY A 168 6.34 10.54 25.05
N LEU A 169 6.52 9.22 24.91
CA LEU A 169 7.46 8.43 25.71
C LEU A 169 8.89 8.63 25.21
N ARG A 170 9.08 8.61 23.87
CA ARG A 170 10.39 8.79 23.25
C ARG A 170 11.03 10.14 23.59
N ARG A 171 10.24 11.23 23.67
CA ARG A 171 10.74 12.57 24.05
C ARG A 171 11.24 12.65 25.50
N LYS A 172 10.89 11.70 26.36
CA LYS A 172 11.34 11.66 27.76
C LYS A 172 12.66 10.91 27.93
N LEU A 173 13.19 10.28 26.87
CA LEU A 173 14.46 9.59 26.94
C LEU A 173 15.60 10.60 27.16
N ASN A 174 16.43 10.33 28.16
CA ASN A 174 17.63 11.11 28.48
C ASN A 174 18.85 10.45 27.83
N PRO A 175 19.50 11.10 26.85
CA PRO A 175 20.64 10.53 26.13
C PRO A 175 21.90 10.34 26.99
N PHE A 176 21.96 10.94 28.17
CA PHE A 176 23.08 10.79 29.11
C PHE A 176 22.95 9.58 30.03
N ILE A 177 21.81 8.86 29.98
CA ILE A 177 21.59 7.62 30.73
C ILE A 177 21.74 6.44 29.77
N ALA A 178 22.76 5.59 29.99
CA ALA A 178 23.14 4.54 29.04
C ALA A 178 21.98 3.64 28.54
N PRO A 179 21.08 3.09 29.37
CA PRO A 179 19.93 2.31 28.88
C PRO A 179 18.98 3.12 28.00
N GLN A 180 18.79 4.41 28.31
CA GLN A 180 17.89 5.28 27.52
C GLN A 180 18.53 5.71 26.20
N PHE A 181 19.85 5.90 26.19
CA PHE A 181 20.62 6.11 24.96
C PHE A 181 20.48 4.91 24.01
N ILE A 182 20.64 3.68 24.52
CA ILE A 182 20.45 2.46 23.72
C ILE A 182 19.01 2.39 23.16
N ALA A 183 18.02 2.68 24.02
CA ALA A 183 16.62 2.72 23.57
C ALA A 183 16.41 3.71 22.42
N GLU A 184 17.02 4.91 22.48
CA GLU A 184 16.92 5.90 21.39
C GLU A 184 17.63 5.42 20.11
N GLN A 185 18.77 4.71 20.20
CA GLN A 185 19.42 4.14 19.02
C GLN A 185 18.56 3.04 18.38
N LEU A 186 17.91 2.21 19.17
CA LEU A 186 16.94 1.21 18.69
C LEU A 186 15.74 1.87 17.99
N GLU A 187 15.21 2.96 18.54
CA GLU A 187 14.12 3.71 17.89
C GLU A 187 14.56 4.34 16.56
N LYS A 188 15.80 4.82 16.44
CA LYS A 188 16.37 5.30 15.18
C LYS A 188 16.48 4.17 14.15
N ALA A 189 16.97 2.99 14.57
CA ALA A 189 17.05 1.82 13.69
C ALA A 189 15.66 1.39 13.19
N LYS A 190 14.67 1.27 14.08
CA LYS A 190 13.28 0.99 13.69
C LYS A 190 12.74 2.03 12.71
N ALA A 191 12.99 3.33 12.96
CA ALA A 191 12.54 4.40 12.07
C ALA A 191 13.17 4.30 10.66
N SER A 192 14.45 3.94 10.58
CA SER A 192 15.15 3.73 9.31
C SER A 192 14.53 2.58 8.49
N ILE A 193 14.22 1.44 9.13
CA ILE A 193 13.58 0.31 8.47
C ILE A 193 12.18 0.70 8.03
N ARG A 194 11.39 1.34 8.89
CA ARG A 194 10.03 1.78 8.60
C ARG A 194 9.93 2.84 7.50
N ALA A 195 10.97 3.65 7.31
CA ALA A 195 10.96 4.64 6.22
C ALA A 195 10.75 4.02 4.83
N LYS A 196 11.03 2.74 4.65
CA LYS A 196 10.85 2.02 3.39
C LYS A 196 9.38 1.93 2.96
N VAL A 197 8.43 1.87 3.90
CA VAL A 197 6.99 1.80 3.60
C VAL A 197 6.45 3.09 2.98
N GLU A 198 7.11 4.21 3.21
CA GLU A 198 6.73 5.51 2.64
C GLU A 198 6.93 5.56 1.11
N HIS A 199 7.87 4.77 0.56
CA HIS A 199 8.16 4.77 -0.86
C HIS A 199 6.97 4.31 -1.72
N PRO A 200 6.35 3.14 -1.51
CA PRO A 200 5.18 2.72 -2.27
C PRO A 200 3.99 3.67 -2.08
N PHE A 201 3.76 4.21 -0.88
CA PHE A 201 2.73 5.22 -0.67
C PHE A 201 2.98 6.48 -1.50
N ARG A 202 4.22 6.94 -1.58
CA ARG A 202 4.60 8.08 -2.40
C ARG A 202 4.36 7.80 -3.88
N VAL A 203 4.73 6.62 -4.39
CA VAL A 203 4.50 6.22 -5.79
C VAL A 203 3.00 6.26 -6.09
N VAL A 204 2.18 5.58 -5.29
CA VAL A 204 0.73 5.51 -5.52
C VAL A 204 0.07 6.88 -5.42
N LYS A 205 0.39 7.67 -4.39
CA LYS A 205 -0.28 8.97 -4.16
C LYS A 205 0.21 10.09 -5.06
N LYS A 206 1.53 10.16 -5.32
CA LYS A 206 2.13 11.30 -6.04
C LYS A 206 2.40 11.02 -7.50
N GLN A 207 2.92 9.84 -7.85
CA GLN A 207 3.24 9.52 -9.24
C GLN A 207 2.02 8.98 -9.99
N PHE A 208 1.22 8.12 -9.35
CA PHE A 208 -0.01 7.58 -9.95
C PHE A 208 -1.26 8.43 -9.63
N GLY A 209 -1.13 9.46 -8.79
CA GLY A 209 -2.20 10.42 -8.48
C GLY A 209 -3.39 9.83 -7.73
N TYR A 210 -3.22 8.71 -7.00
CA TYR A 210 -4.31 8.04 -6.29
C TYR A 210 -4.33 8.45 -4.81
N ALA A 211 -4.61 9.72 -4.54
CA ALA A 211 -4.80 10.26 -3.19
C ALA A 211 -6.27 10.27 -2.73
N LYS A 212 -7.21 10.05 -3.67
CA LYS A 212 -8.65 10.04 -3.46
C LYS A 212 -9.28 8.85 -4.18
N VAL A 213 -10.27 8.21 -3.54
CA VAL A 213 -11.03 7.10 -4.15
C VAL A 213 -11.70 7.54 -5.45
N ARG A 214 -11.77 6.62 -6.42
CA ARG A 214 -12.40 6.87 -7.72
C ARG A 214 -13.71 6.12 -7.91
N TYR A 215 -14.01 5.18 -7.03
CA TYR A 215 -15.20 4.33 -7.10
C TYR A 215 -15.96 4.39 -5.79
N ARG A 216 -17.22 3.98 -5.81
CA ARG A 216 -18.01 3.76 -4.60
C ARG A 216 -17.75 2.34 -4.08
N GLY A 217 -17.62 2.21 -2.76
CA GLY A 217 -17.39 0.95 -2.06
C GLY A 217 -15.92 0.57 -1.87
N LEU A 218 -15.64 -0.26 -0.87
CA LEU A 218 -14.28 -0.70 -0.51
C LEU A 218 -13.69 -1.66 -1.54
N VAL A 219 -14.47 -2.64 -2.01
CA VAL A 219 -13.99 -3.71 -2.89
C VAL A 219 -13.33 -3.18 -4.15
N LYS A 220 -14.01 -2.27 -4.87
CA LYS A 220 -13.50 -1.69 -6.12
C LYS A 220 -12.25 -0.83 -5.90
N ASN A 221 -12.23 -0.06 -4.82
CA ASN A 221 -11.08 0.79 -4.49
C ASN A 221 -9.89 -0.05 -3.99
N THR A 222 -10.13 -1.13 -3.24
CA THR A 222 -9.08 -2.08 -2.81
C THR A 222 -8.47 -2.80 -4.00
N ALA A 223 -9.28 -3.34 -4.91
CA ALA A 223 -8.78 -3.96 -6.14
C ALA A 223 -7.93 -2.98 -6.95
N ARG A 224 -8.37 -1.72 -7.08
CA ARG A 224 -7.58 -0.67 -7.74
C ARG A 224 -6.26 -0.38 -7.03
N LEU A 225 -6.27 -0.27 -5.69
CA LEU A 225 -5.07 -0.07 -4.90
C LEU A 225 -4.09 -1.23 -5.06
N THR A 226 -4.57 -2.48 -5.03
CA THR A 226 -3.74 -3.67 -5.23
C THR A 226 -3.02 -3.64 -6.58
N MET A 227 -3.74 -3.28 -7.67
CA MET A 227 -3.12 -3.08 -8.98
C MET A 227 -2.08 -1.96 -8.98
N LEU A 228 -2.36 -0.83 -8.32
CA LEU A 228 -1.42 0.29 -8.25
C LEU A 228 -0.18 -0.07 -7.44
N PHE A 229 -0.30 -0.85 -6.36
CA PHE A 229 0.85 -1.32 -5.61
C PHE A 229 1.66 -2.37 -6.39
N ALA A 230 1.02 -3.23 -7.17
CA ALA A 230 1.71 -4.13 -8.10
C ALA A 230 2.56 -3.36 -9.12
N LEU A 231 1.98 -2.31 -9.73
CA LEU A 231 2.71 -1.41 -10.62
C LEU A 231 3.79 -0.59 -9.89
N SER A 232 3.54 -0.20 -8.63
CA SER A 232 4.53 0.47 -7.79
C SER A 232 5.76 -0.41 -7.56
N ASN A 233 5.59 -1.71 -7.35
CA ASN A 233 6.71 -2.65 -7.23
C ASN A 233 7.57 -2.69 -8.50
N LEU A 234 6.96 -2.79 -9.68
CA LEU A 234 7.68 -2.71 -10.95
C LEU A 234 8.39 -1.36 -11.13
N TRP A 235 7.71 -0.26 -10.77
CA TRP A 235 8.30 1.08 -10.83
C TRP A 235 9.52 1.21 -9.92
N MET A 236 9.45 0.72 -8.69
CA MET A 236 10.54 0.78 -7.73
C MET A 236 11.71 -0.14 -8.14
N ALA A 237 11.42 -1.33 -8.65
CA ALA A 237 12.41 -2.31 -9.09
C ALA A 237 13.01 -2.02 -10.48
N ARG A 238 12.42 -1.12 -11.29
CA ARG A 238 12.73 -0.94 -12.73
C ARG A 238 14.22 -0.82 -13.07
N ARG A 239 14.99 -0.07 -12.27
CA ARG A 239 16.43 0.12 -12.52
C ARG A 239 17.22 -1.16 -12.30
N ARG A 240 16.87 -1.94 -11.26
CA ARG A 240 17.52 -3.22 -10.95
C ARG A 240 17.17 -4.28 -12.00
N VAL A 241 15.90 -4.33 -12.42
CA VAL A 241 15.45 -5.26 -13.47
C VAL A 241 16.08 -4.93 -14.83
N LEU A 242 16.21 -3.64 -15.18
CA LEU A 242 16.85 -3.20 -16.43
C LEU A 242 18.38 -3.38 -16.39
N GLY A 243 19.01 -3.10 -15.25
CA GLY A 243 20.47 -3.25 -15.06
C GLY A 243 20.94 -4.72 -15.02
N ALA A 244 20.05 -5.65 -14.69
CA ALA A 244 20.36 -7.09 -14.72
C ALA A 244 20.38 -7.70 -16.15
N ARG A 245 20.12 -6.90 -17.19
CA ARG A 245 20.14 -7.29 -18.60
C ARG A 245 21.39 -6.81 -19.37
N GLY A 246 22.37 -6.22 -18.65
CA GLY A 246 23.64 -5.76 -19.21
C GLY A 246 24.80 -6.66 -18.85
#